data_7193955d93c7ee6f2d7d8745a47f7c71
#
_entry.id   7193955d93c7ee6f2d7d8745a47f7c71
#
_cell.length_a   1.000
_cell.length_b   1.000
_cell.length_c   1.000
_cell.angle_alpha   90.00
_cell.angle_beta   90.00
_cell.angle_gamma   90.00
#
_symmetry.space_group_name_H-M   'P 1'
#
loop_
_entity.id
_entity.type
_entity.pdbx_description
1 polymer ?
#
loop_
_entity_poly.entity_id
_entity_poly.type
_entity_poly.pdbx_seq_one_letter_code
_entity_poly.pdbx_strand_id
1 'polypeptide(L)'
;MNIADPRFFKQDAGVGEWVDAMVRIEGPAAWILESVSLSLTALQTGTSFAPPPPPDLAPAGDSHVQIFPSGPQSSTQHIEQLLVAALYAARREIVLTTPYFIPSETLLTALRSAAIRGVRVILIVPEKIDSTLVRYASNAYVEDLLAVGITILRFRDGLLHTKSMVVDEEITIFGTVNLDLRSFELNFEVSMLTYDPAFAATARAMQSQYESKSQALHLERWRGRPGWRRRLENAVQVVSPLL
;
A
#
# COMPACT_ATOMS: atom_id res chain seq x y z
N MET A 1 4.05 4.86 9.91
CA MET A 1 3.07 5.38 10.91
C MET A 1 3.12 6.90 10.88
N ASN A 2 2.00 7.53 10.75
CA ASN A 2 1.93 8.99 10.83
C ASN A 2 2.02 9.39 12.30
N ILE A 3 3.11 10.06 12.71
CA ILE A 3 3.34 10.49 14.10
C ILE A 3 2.63 11.84 14.38
N ALA A 4 1.55 12.12 13.68
CA ALA A 4 0.77 13.32 13.93
C ALA A 4 -0.13 13.14 15.15
N ASP A 5 -0.27 14.21 15.95
CA ASP A 5 -1.24 14.22 17.04
C ASP A 5 -2.66 13.98 16.48
N PRO A 6 -3.46 13.10 17.09
CA PRO A 6 -4.83 12.80 16.63
C PRO A 6 -5.71 14.03 16.43
N ARG A 7 -5.41 15.17 17.08
CA ARG A 7 -6.11 16.45 16.89
C ARG A 7 -5.93 17.05 15.50
N PHE A 8 -4.86 16.70 14.80
CA PHE A 8 -4.61 17.12 13.41
C PHE A 8 -5.27 16.21 12.39
N PHE A 9 -5.75 15.02 12.80
CA PHE A 9 -6.56 14.20 11.92
C PHE A 9 -7.90 14.90 11.71
N LYS A 10 -8.41 14.84 10.49
CA LYS A 10 -9.73 15.41 10.13
C LYS A 10 -10.83 14.60 10.85
N GLN A 11 -10.98 14.82 12.17
CA GLN A 11 -12.00 14.16 12.99
C GLN A 11 -13.41 14.41 12.44
N ASP A 12 -13.62 15.58 11.82
CA ASP A 12 -14.89 15.97 11.20
C ASP A 12 -15.19 15.22 9.90
N ALA A 13 -14.23 14.50 9.33
CA ALA A 13 -14.45 13.69 8.12
C ALA A 13 -15.31 12.44 8.38
N GLY A 14 -15.59 12.10 9.64
CA GLY A 14 -16.44 10.98 10.03
C GLY A 14 -15.85 9.61 9.63
N VAL A 15 -14.52 9.54 9.50
CA VAL A 15 -13.80 8.31 9.10
C VAL A 15 -13.48 7.39 10.28
N GLY A 16 -13.62 7.88 11.52
CA GLY A 16 -13.24 7.16 12.72
C GLY A 16 -11.74 7.22 13.02
N GLU A 17 -11.28 6.36 13.92
CA GLU A 17 -9.86 6.27 14.27
C GLU A 17 -9.03 5.67 13.12
N TRP A 18 -7.76 6.06 13.07
CA TRP A 18 -6.81 5.50 12.12
C TRP A 18 -6.33 4.13 12.62
N VAL A 19 -6.49 3.12 11.78
CA VAL A 19 -6.01 1.76 12.01
C VAL A 19 -4.73 1.58 11.21
N ASP A 20 -3.61 1.65 11.89
CA ASP A 20 -2.28 1.54 11.29
C ASP A 20 -1.51 0.38 11.92
N ALA A 21 -0.36 0.05 11.35
CA ALA A 21 0.53 -0.97 11.85
C ALA A 21 1.98 -0.49 11.82
N MET A 22 2.81 -1.04 12.69
CA MET A 22 4.22 -0.71 12.81
C MET A 22 5.06 -1.99 12.77
N VAL A 23 6.18 -1.91 12.05
CA VAL A 23 7.20 -2.97 12.03
C VAL A 23 8.43 -2.47 12.77
N ARG A 24 8.97 -3.30 13.66
CA ARG A 24 10.27 -3.11 14.30
C ARG A 24 11.32 -3.89 13.52
N ILE A 25 12.40 -3.22 13.15
CA ILE A 25 13.54 -3.80 12.44
C ILE A 25 14.75 -3.68 13.33
N GLU A 26 15.46 -4.79 13.49
CA GLU A 26 16.69 -4.89 14.28
C GLU A 26 17.85 -5.41 13.42
N GLY A 27 19.09 -5.17 13.85
CA GLY A 27 20.28 -5.62 13.14
C GLY A 27 20.69 -4.70 11.98
N PRO A 28 21.46 -5.21 11.01
CA PRO A 28 22.06 -4.39 9.94
C PRO A 28 21.06 -3.59 9.10
N ALA A 29 19.85 -4.10 8.89
CA ALA A 29 18.82 -3.39 8.12
C ALA A 29 18.33 -2.10 8.82
N ALA A 30 18.42 -2.01 10.13
CA ALA A 30 18.06 -0.80 10.87
C ALA A 30 18.98 0.39 10.52
N TRP A 31 20.27 0.12 10.27
CA TRP A 31 21.23 1.13 9.83
C TRP A 31 20.84 1.73 8.46
N ILE A 32 20.27 0.92 7.56
CA ILE A 32 19.80 1.42 6.26
C ILE A 32 18.64 2.42 6.47
N LEU A 33 17.71 2.12 7.37
CA LEU A 33 16.62 3.05 7.72
C LEU A 33 17.13 4.35 8.35
N GLU A 34 18.12 4.27 9.23
CA GLU A 34 18.79 5.44 9.81
C GLU A 34 19.44 6.28 8.72
N SER A 35 20.18 5.65 7.79
CA SER A 35 20.82 6.33 6.65
C SER A 35 19.79 7.04 5.75
N VAL A 36 18.64 6.43 5.49
CA VAL A 36 17.53 7.05 4.76
C VAL A 36 17.03 8.28 5.50
N SER A 37 16.77 8.17 6.81
CA SER A 37 16.30 9.28 7.64
C SER A 37 17.30 10.45 7.65
N LEU A 38 18.57 10.17 7.81
CA LEU A 38 19.65 11.17 7.81
C LEU A 38 19.78 11.85 6.43
N SER A 39 19.67 11.08 5.34
CA SER A 39 19.73 11.63 3.98
C SER A 39 18.56 12.58 3.69
N LEU A 40 17.37 12.24 4.13
CA LEU A 40 16.18 13.11 4.00
C LEU A 40 16.33 14.39 4.84
N THR A 41 16.89 14.28 6.05
CA THR A 41 17.18 15.44 6.90
C THR A 41 18.21 16.36 6.24
N ALA A 42 19.27 15.80 5.66
CA ALA A 42 20.29 16.57 4.95
C ALA A 42 19.71 17.29 3.72
N LEU A 43 18.83 16.61 2.98
CA LEU A 43 18.12 17.19 1.85
C LEU A 43 17.27 18.39 2.29
N GLN A 44 16.53 18.25 3.38
CA GLN A 44 15.67 19.31 3.91
C GLN A 44 16.46 20.52 4.42
N THR A 45 17.64 20.27 4.99
CA THR A 45 18.51 21.33 5.54
C THR A 45 19.48 21.91 4.51
N GLY A 46 19.54 21.35 3.30
CA GLY A 46 20.48 21.76 2.25
C GLY A 46 21.93 21.38 2.56
N THR A 47 22.16 20.42 3.47
CA THR A 47 23.50 19.95 3.84
C THR A 47 23.91 18.75 3.00
N SER A 48 25.24 18.62 2.76
CA SER A 48 25.76 17.40 2.12
C SER A 48 25.69 16.24 3.09
N PHE A 49 25.19 15.09 2.62
CA PHE A 49 25.13 13.87 3.40
C PHE A 49 25.96 12.77 2.71
N ALA A 50 26.88 12.20 3.47
CA ALA A 50 27.53 10.95 3.12
C ALA A 50 27.10 9.92 4.18
N PRO A 51 26.48 8.80 3.81
CA PRO A 51 26.09 7.80 4.78
C PRO A 51 27.35 7.33 5.54
N PRO A 52 27.29 7.19 6.86
CA PRO A 52 28.37 6.60 7.61
C PRO A 52 28.63 5.17 7.09
N PRO A 53 29.85 4.65 7.25
CA PRO A 53 30.10 3.25 6.92
C PRO A 53 29.15 2.35 7.71
N PRO A 54 28.70 1.22 7.14
CA PRO A 54 27.85 0.29 7.85
C PRO A 54 28.57 -0.17 9.14
N PRO A 55 27.90 -0.10 10.28
CA PRO A 55 28.48 -0.61 11.52
C PRO A 55 28.62 -2.14 11.43
N ASP A 56 29.64 -2.67 12.10
CA ASP A 56 29.80 -4.11 12.24
C ASP A 56 28.74 -4.64 13.23
N LEU A 57 27.51 -4.81 12.75
CA LEU A 57 26.38 -5.32 13.53
C LEU A 57 26.18 -6.78 13.21
N ALA A 58 26.19 -7.60 14.25
CA ALA A 58 25.76 -8.98 14.11
C ALA A 58 24.27 -9.06 13.66
N PRO A 59 23.90 -10.06 12.83
CA PRO A 59 22.51 -10.32 12.54
C PRO A 59 21.71 -10.51 13.84
N ALA A 60 20.52 -9.89 13.90
CA ALA A 60 19.61 -10.03 15.05
C ALA A 60 18.61 -11.21 14.86
N GLY A 61 18.68 -11.91 13.74
CA GLY A 61 17.83 -13.04 13.37
C GLY A 61 18.14 -13.50 11.95
N ASP A 62 17.33 -14.42 11.45
CA ASP A 62 17.52 -15.07 10.13
C ASP A 62 16.69 -14.42 9.01
N SER A 63 15.87 -13.40 9.32
CA SER A 63 15.04 -12.73 8.33
C SER A 63 15.86 -11.86 7.39
N HIS A 64 15.79 -12.15 6.09
CA HIS A 64 16.37 -11.28 5.06
C HIS A 64 15.43 -10.10 4.80
N VAL A 65 15.92 -8.89 5.08
CA VAL A 65 15.16 -7.65 4.92
C VAL A 65 15.86 -6.74 3.93
N GLN A 66 15.11 -6.26 2.96
CA GLN A 66 15.54 -5.22 2.02
C GLN A 66 14.74 -3.94 2.28
N ILE A 67 15.42 -2.80 2.31
CA ILE A 67 14.80 -1.49 2.49
C ILE A 67 14.82 -0.75 1.15
N PHE A 68 13.65 -0.30 0.73
CA PHE A 68 13.44 0.44 -0.51
C PHE A 68 12.97 1.86 -0.19
N PRO A 69 13.86 2.84 -0.12
CA PRO A 69 13.46 4.23 -0.15
C PRO A 69 12.99 4.59 -1.56
N SER A 70 11.94 5.38 -1.66
CA SER A 70 11.43 5.91 -2.91
C SER A 70 11.11 7.39 -2.78
N GLY A 71 11.12 8.12 -3.90
CA GLY A 71 10.83 9.55 -3.91
C GLY A 71 11.19 10.19 -5.25
N PRO A 72 10.86 11.48 -5.43
CA PRO A 72 10.99 12.19 -6.69
C PRO A 72 12.43 12.35 -7.19
N GLN A 73 13.41 12.08 -6.36
CA GLN A 73 14.84 12.10 -6.75
C GLN A 73 15.37 10.73 -7.16
N SER A 74 14.64 9.66 -6.93
CA SER A 74 15.01 8.35 -7.43
C SER A 74 14.72 8.32 -8.93
N SER A 75 15.73 8.01 -9.74
CA SER A 75 15.67 8.06 -11.21
C SER A 75 14.70 7.06 -11.86
N THR A 76 13.97 6.28 -11.06
CA THR A 76 13.12 5.19 -11.56
C THR A 76 12.01 4.85 -10.56
N GLN A 77 10.88 4.43 -11.07
CA GLN A 77 9.70 3.95 -10.36
C GLN A 77 9.95 2.59 -9.65
N HIS A 78 11.05 2.50 -8.90
CA HIS A 78 11.55 1.22 -8.36
C HIS A 78 10.53 0.50 -7.48
N ILE A 79 9.78 1.24 -6.65
CA ILE A 79 8.80 0.62 -5.76
C ILE A 79 7.62 0.04 -6.54
N GLU A 80 7.13 0.74 -7.55
CA GLU A 80 6.07 0.21 -8.41
C GLU A 80 6.51 -1.04 -9.14
N GLN A 81 7.72 -1.04 -9.70
CA GLN A 81 8.29 -2.21 -10.37
C GLN A 81 8.45 -3.39 -9.43
N LEU A 82 8.84 -3.15 -8.17
CA LEU A 82 8.92 -4.18 -7.14
C LEU A 82 7.53 -4.79 -6.86
N LEU A 83 6.51 -3.95 -6.68
CA LEU A 83 5.13 -4.40 -6.47
C LEU A 83 4.64 -5.23 -7.66
N VAL A 84 4.86 -4.75 -8.87
CA VAL A 84 4.49 -5.44 -10.12
C VAL A 84 5.21 -6.77 -10.25
N ALA A 85 6.50 -6.83 -9.96
CA ALA A 85 7.28 -8.08 -9.98
C ALA A 85 6.72 -9.10 -8.98
N ALA A 86 6.39 -8.67 -7.76
CA ALA A 86 5.78 -9.54 -6.75
C ALA A 86 4.40 -10.05 -7.19
N LEU A 87 3.57 -9.22 -7.84
CA LEU A 87 2.28 -9.65 -8.39
C LEU A 87 2.42 -10.70 -9.50
N TYR A 88 3.43 -10.56 -10.37
CA TYR A 88 3.69 -11.56 -11.40
C TYR A 88 4.30 -12.86 -10.84
N ALA A 89 5.07 -12.78 -9.76
CA ALA A 89 5.65 -13.95 -9.08
C ALA A 89 4.60 -14.78 -8.33
N ALA A 90 3.47 -14.19 -7.95
CA ALA A 90 2.41 -14.84 -7.19
C ALA A 90 1.82 -16.05 -7.89
N ARG A 91 1.56 -17.12 -7.12
CA ARG A 91 1.04 -18.41 -7.59
C ARG A 91 -0.26 -18.85 -6.90
N ARG A 92 -0.51 -18.41 -5.68
CA ARG A 92 -1.63 -18.85 -4.82
C ARG A 92 -2.51 -17.68 -4.38
N GLU A 93 -1.94 -16.75 -3.63
CA GLU A 93 -2.70 -15.70 -2.99
C GLU A 93 -1.90 -14.39 -2.95
N ILE A 94 -2.60 -13.28 -3.13
CA ILE A 94 -2.13 -11.92 -2.90
C ILE A 94 -3.14 -11.23 -2.01
N VAL A 95 -2.70 -10.67 -0.87
CA VAL A 95 -3.52 -9.81 -0.02
C VAL A 95 -2.87 -8.45 0.10
N LEU A 96 -3.62 -7.41 -0.29
CA LEU A 96 -3.16 -6.02 -0.26
C LEU A 96 -4.01 -5.19 0.70
N THR A 97 -3.36 -4.30 1.44
CA THR A 97 -4.02 -3.24 2.21
C THR A 97 -3.49 -1.88 1.79
N THR A 98 -4.36 -0.92 1.57
CA THR A 98 -3.99 0.47 1.28
C THR A 98 -5.14 1.41 1.63
N PRO A 99 -4.88 2.60 2.20
CA PRO A 99 -5.92 3.60 2.41
C PRO A 99 -6.43 4.20 1.11
N TYR A 100 -5.54 4.35 0.11
CA TYR A 100 -5.84 4.95 -1.18
C TYR A 100 -5.46 3.99 -2.30
N PHE A 101 -6.37 3.80 -3.24
CA PHE A 101 -6.18 2.90 -4.36
C PHE A 101 -6.49 3.63 -5.68
N ILE A 102 -5.46 4.22 -6.27
CA ILE A 102 -5.47 4.88 -7.57
C ILE A 102 -4.28 4.33 -8.37
N PRO A 103 -4.35 3.06 -8.79
CA PRO A 103 -3.22 2.36 -9.37
C PRO A 103 -2.85 2.93 -10.74
N SER A 104 -1.56 2.81 -11.08
CA SER A 104 -1.11 2.98 -12.47
C SER A 104 -1.69 1.88 -13.37
N GLU A 105 -1.65 2.08 -14.67
CA GLU A 105 -2.05 1.06 -15.65
C GLU A 105 -1.19 -0.21 -15.55
N THR A 106 0.09 -0.06 -15.21
CA THR A 106 1.04 -1.18 -15.03
C THR A 106 0.64 -2.04 -13.84
N LEU A 107 0.37 -1.42 -12.68
CA LEU A 107 -0.06 -2.13 -11.48
C LEU A 107 -1.44 -2.78 -11.67
N LEU A 108 -2.36 -2.07 -12.31
CA LEU A 108 -3.71 -2.57 -12.62
C LEU A 108 -3.65 -3.80 -13.54
N THR A 109 -2.80 -3.75 -14.57
CA THR A 109 -2.57 -4.87 -15.49
C THR A 109 -1.98 -6.08 -14.76
N ALA A 110 -1.02 -5.88 -13.85
CA ALA A 110 -0.42 -6.95 -13.06
C ALA A 110 -1.45 -7.61 -12.12
N LEU A 111 -2.30 -6.83 -11.46
CA LEU A 111 -3.39 -7.33 -10.60
C LEU A 111 -4.40 -8.17 -11.39
N ARG A 112 -4.84 -7.66 -12.55
CA ARG A 112 -5.74 -8.40 -13.44
C ARG A 112 -5.10 -9.69 -13.94
N SER A 113 -3.84 -9.63 -14.34
CA SER A 113 -3.07 -10.81 -14.78
C SER A 113 -3.00 -11.87 -13.68
N ALA A 114 -2.74 -11.48 -12.44
CA ALA A 114 -2.71 -12.40 -11.31
C ALA A 114 -4.07 -13.12 -11.14
N ALA A 115 -5.18 -12.38 -11.14
CA ALA A 115 -6.53 -12.94 -11.02
C ALA A 115 -6.86 -13.88 -12.19
N ILE A 116 -6.53 -13.50 -13.44
CA ILE A 116 -6.78 -14.33 -14.64
C ILE A 116 -5.94 -15.62 -14.60
N ARG A 117 -4.75 -15.60 -14.02
CA ARG A 117 -3.92 -16.79 -13.78
C ARG A 117 -4.48 -17.73 -12.70
N GLY A 118 -5.57 -17.33 -12.02
CA GLY A 118 -6.19 -18.10 -10.95
C GLY A 118 -5.59 -17.83 -9.55
N VAL A 119 -4.75 -16.79 -9.41
CA VAL A 119 -4.27 -16.34 -8.10
C VAL A 119 -5.43 -15.69 -7.36
N ARG A 120 -5.62 -16.04 -6.10
CA ARG A 120 -6.61 -15.39 -5.23
C ARG A 120 -6.11 -13.99 -4.86
N VAL A 121 -6.75 -12.96 -5.38
CA VAL A 121 -6.37 -11.57 -5.08
C VAL A 121 -7.41 -10.93 -4.19
N ILE A 122 -6.98 -10.40 -3.05
CA ILE A 122 -7.80 -9.68 -2.06
C ILE A 122 -7.24 -8.28 -1.89
N LEU A 123 -8.07 -7.28 -2.12
CA LEU A 123 -7.78 -5.88 -1.86
C LEU A 123 -8.64 -5.37 -0.71
N ILE A 124 -8.00 -4.93 0.38
CA ILE A 124 -8.66 -4.37 1.56
C ILE A 124 -8.43 -2.87 1.58
N VAL A 125 -9.52 -2.11 1.51
CA VAL A 125 -9.51 -0.64 1.52
C VAL A 125 -10.50 -0.13 2.58
N PRO A 126 -10.33 1.07 3.13
CA PRO A 126 -11.30 1.63 4.05
C PRO A 126 -12.66 1.90 3.37
N GLU A 127 -13.75 1.73 4.11
CA GLU A 127 -15.10 2.08 3.61
C GLU A 127 -15.26 3.60 3.51
N LYS A 128 -14.70 4.33 4.47
CA LYS A 128 -14.70 5.79 4.51
C LYS A 128 -13.28 6.31 4.34
N ILE A 129 -13.12 7.28 3.47
CA ILE A 129 -11.86 7.94 3.17
C ILE A 129 -12.04 9.43 3.47
N ASP A 130 -11.00 10.06 3.99
CA ASP A 130 -10.97 11.48 4.37
C ASP A 130 -11.01 12.45 3.18
N SER A 131 -10.75 11.95 1.96
CA SER A 131 -10.84 12.69 0.70
C SER A 131 -11.98 12.16 -0.18
N THR A 132 -12.98 13.00 -0.41
CA THR A 132 -14.10 12.65 -1.30
C THR A 132 -13.63 12.42 -2.74
N LEU A 133 -12.67 13.19 -3.21
CA LEU A 133 -12.14 13.08 -4.57
C LEU A 133 -11.40 11.76 -4.79
N VAL A 134 -10.51 11.40 -3.85
CA VAL A 134 -9.79 10.11 -3.85
C VAL A 134 -10.78 8.94 -3.80
N ARG A 135 -11.87 9.07 -3.04
CA ARG A 135 -12.92 8.04 -3.00
C ARG A 135 -13.57 7.81 -4.36
N TYR A 136 -13.90 8.88 -5.09
CA TYR A 136 -14.47 8.75 -6.44
C TYR A 136 -13.45 8.17 -7.42
N ALA A 137 -12.20 8.61 -7.38
CA ALA A 137 -11.14 8.07 -8.21
C ALA A 137 -10.94 6.57 -7.97
N SER A 138 -10.82 6.15 -6.70
CA SER A 138 -10.68 4.73 -6.33
C SER A 138 -11.87 3.88 -6.77
N ASN A 139 -13.08 4.42 -6.71
CA ASN A 139 -14.29 3.71 -7.11
C ASN A 139 -14.35 3.38 -8.61
N ALA A 140 -13.69 4.15 -9.45
CA ALA A 140 -13.68 3.94 -10.90
C ALA A 140 -13.07 2.58 -11.29
N TYR A 141 -12.13 2.07 -10.50
CA TYR A 141 -11.44 0.79 -10.77
C TYR A 141 -12.21 -0.44 -10.26
N VAL A 142 -13.19 -0.25 -9.36
CA VAL A 142 -13.84 -1.36 -8.64
C VAL A 142 -14.58 -2.32 -9.57
N GLU A 143 -15.33 -1.82 -10.55
CA GLU A 143 -16.11 -2.69 -11.46
C GLU A 143 -15.21 -3.64 -12.23
N ASP A 144 -14.13 -3.13 -12.78
CA ASP A 144 -13.18 -3.88 -13.58
C ASP A 144 -12.45 -4.95 -12.78
N LEU A 145 -12.06 -4.62 -11.53
CA LEU A 145 -11.40 -5.57 -10.64
C LEU A 145 -12.34 -6.69 -10.20
N LEU A 146 -13.57 -6.35 -9.83
CA LEU A 146 -14.58 -7.35 -9.47
C LEU A 146 -14.92 -8.26 -10.68
N ALA A 147 -14.95 -7.71 -11.90
CA ALA A 147 -15.27 -8.46 -13.12
C ALA A 147 -14.24 -9.55 -13.44
N VAL A 148 -12.97 -9.36 -13.05
CA VAL A 148 -11.92 -10.38 -13.21
C VAL A 148 -11.76 -11.29 -11.99
N GLY A 149 -12.64 -11.18 -10.97
CA GLY A 149 -12.67 -12.06 -9.81
C GLY A 149 -11.82 -11.61 -8.63
N ILE A 150 -11.29 -10.38 -8.65
CA ILE A 150 -10.59 -9.82 -7.49
C ILE A 150 -11.61 -9.54 -6.38
N THR A 151 -11.32 -10.00 -5.17
CA THR A 151 -12.12 -9.72 -3.99
C THR A 151 -11.77 -8.35 -3.43
N ILE A 152 -12.75 -7.44 -3.36
CA ILE A 152 -12.57 -6.12 -2.75
C ILE A 152 -13.34 -6.08 -1.45
N LEU A 153 -12.63 -5.80 -0.36
CA LEU A 153 -13.14 -5.71 1.00
C LEU A 153 -13.09 -4.27 1.49
N ARG A 154 -14.21 -3.77 2.03
CA ARG A 154 -14.28 -2.45 2.65
C ARG A 154 -14.27 -2.57 4.16
N PHE A 155 -13.15 -2.14 4.75
CA PHE A 155 -12.94 -2.11 6.19
C PHE A 155 -13.81 -1.04 6.85
N ARG A 156 -14.51 -1.41 7.95
CA ARG A 156 -15.55 -0.59 8.58
C ARG A 156 -15.21 -0.02 9.95
N ASP A 157 -14.15 -0.50 10.55
CA ASP A 157 -13.77 -0.17 11.93
C ASP A 157 -12.73 0.94 11.99
N GLY A 158 -13.02 2.06 11.32
CA GLY A 158 -12.14 3.21 11.21
C GLY A 158 -11.52 3.41 9.83
N LEU A 159 -10.51 4.27 9.75
CA LEU A 159 -9.71 4.47 8.53
C LEU A 159 -8.53 3.49 8.52
N LEU A 160 -8.65 2.40 7.76
CA LEU A 160 -7.53 1.50 7.55
C LEU A 160 -6.41 2.25 6.81
N HIS A 161 -5.30 2.46 7.50
CA HIS A 161 -4.17 3.23 6.97
C HIS A 161 -2.90 2.39 6.78
N THR A 162 -2.94 1.11 7.11
CA THR A 162 -1.85 0.15 6.86
C THR A 162 -1.61 -0.04 5.36
N LYS A 163 -0.34 -0.07 4.94
CA LYS A 163 0.07 -0.40 3.58
C LYS A 163 0.92 -1.67 3.64
N SER A 164 0.33 -2.75 3.16
CA SER A 164 1.01 -4.04 3.12
C SER A 164 0.58 -4.87 1.92
N MET A 165 1.48 -5.69 1.42
CA MET A 165 1.20 -6.75 0.45
C MET A 165 1.84 -8.03 0.95
N VAL A 166 1.06 -9.08 1.07
CA VAL A 166 1.54 -10.44 1.34
C VAL A 166 1.26 -11.29 0.12
N VAL A 167 2.29 -11.99 -0.37
CA VAL A 167 2.21 -12.88 -1.54
C VAL A 167 2.57 -14.28 -1.09
N ASP A 168 1.65 -15.22 -1.32
CA ASP A 168 1.81 -16.65 -1.09
C ASP A 168 2.22 -17.05 0.34
N GLU A 169 2.08 -16.16 1.33
CA GLU A 169 2.61 -16.28 2.70
C GLU A 169 4.14 -16.49 2.73
N GLU A 170 4.83 -16.01 1.72
CA GLU A 170 6.29 -16.12 1.56
C GLU A 170 6.96 -14.76 1.46
N ILE A 171 6.33 -13.81 0.75
CA ILE A 171 6.86 -12.48 0.50
C ILE A 171 5.96 -11.46 1.20
N THR A 172 6.57 -10.54 1.94
CA THR A 172 5.86 -9.40 2.51
C THR A 172 6.52 -8.09 2.09
N ILE A 173 5.72 -7.18 1.54
CA ILE A 173 6.08 -5.78 1.34
C ILE A 173 5.24 -4.97 2.33
N PHE A 174 5.92 -4.16 3.15
CA PHE A 174 5.30 -3.34 4.16
C PHE A 174 5.97 -1.97 4.20
N GLY A 175 5.19 -0.89 4.31
CA GLY A 175 5.81 0.43 4.31
C GLY A 175 4.84 1.59 4.34
N THR A 176 5.27 2.73 3.80
CA THR A 176 4.51 3.96 3.79
C THR A 176 3.81 4.23 2.46
N VAL A 177 4.15 3.48 1.41
CA VAL A 177 3.68 3.67 0.03
C VAL A 177 2.23 3.26 -0.12
N ASN A 178 1.36 4.21 -0.49
CA ASN A 178 0.01 3.89 -0.95
C ASN A 178 0.05 3.33 -2.38
N LEU A 179 -1.02 2.66 -2.79
CA LEU A 179 -1.19 2.22 -4.17
C LEU A 179 -1.80 3.34 -5.02
N ASP A 180 -1.09 4.46 -5.12
CA ASP A 180 -1.45 5.63 -5.90
C ASP A 180 -0.23 6.25 -6.59
N LEU A 181 -0.47 6.98 -7.69
CA LEU A 181 0.58 7.61 -8.48
C LEU A 181 1.39 8.64 -7.69
N ARG A 182 0.74 9.34 -6.76
CA ARG A 182 1.42 10.34 -5.93
C ARG A 182 2.47 9.69 -5.03
N SER A 183 2.15 8.54 -4.42
CA SER A 183 3.11 7.79 -3.60
C SER A 183 4.24 7.18 -4.43
N PHE A 184 3.99 6.84 -5.69
CA PHE A 184 5.03 6.29 -6.55
C PHE A 184 6.00 7.35 -7.11
N GLU A 185 5.52 8.58 -7.39
CA GLU A 185 6.28 9.57 -8.15
C GLU A 185 6.68 10.81 -7.34
N LEU A 186 5.86 11.22 -6.36
CA LEU A 186 6.00 12.53 -5.74
C LEU A 186 6.37 12.50 -4.26
N ASN A 187 5.99 11.46 -3.53
CA ASN A 187 6.24 11.38 -2.10
C ASN A 187 7.59 10.71 -1.82
N PHE A 188 8.24 11.15 -0.74
CA PHE A 188 9.30 10.35 -0.12
C PHE A 188 8.67 9.27 0.73
N GLU A 189 8.93 8.03 0.38
CA GLU A 189 8.35 6.85 1.00
C GLU A 189 9.45 5.84 1.33
N VAL A 190 9.14 4.90 2.23
CA VAL A 190 10.02 3.79 2.54
C VAL A 190 9.23 2.50 2.62
N SER A 191 9.71 1.47 1.96
CA SER A 191 9.15 0.13 2.01
C SER A 191 10.20 -0.88 2.46
N MET A 192 9.73 -1.89 3.17
CA MET A 192 10.48 -3.08 3.55
C MET A 192 9.98 -4.26 2.71
N LEU A 193 10.89 -5.04 2.18
CA LEU A 193 10.62 -6.33 1.56
C LEU A 193 11.30 -7.41 2.39
N THR A 194 10.59 -8.49 2.68
CA THR A 194 11.16 -9.69 3.32
C THR A 194 10.60 -10.95 2.69
N TYR A 195 11.43 -12.00 2.68
CA TYR A 195 11.11 -13.35 2.24
C TYR A 195 10.98 -14.33 3.42
N ASP A 196 10.62 -13.82 4.59
CA ASP A 196 10.46 -14.59 5.81
C ASP A 196 9.02 -15.11 5.94
N PRO A 197 8.79 -16.44 5.85
CA PRO A 197 7.45 -17.01 5.97
C PRO A 197 6.81 -16.79 7.36
N ALA A 198 7.62 -16.72 8.43
CA ALA A 198 7.09 -16.47 9.78
C ALA A 198 6.57 -15.04 9.91
N PHE A 199 7.30 -14.07 9.34
CA PHE A 199 6.83 -12.70 9.27
C PHE A 199 5.62 -12.57 8.33
N ALA A 200 5.64 -13.25 7.18
CA ALA A 200 4.52 -13.26 6.24
C ALA A 200 3.25 -13.83 6.88
N ALA A 201 3.34 -14.90 7.67
CA ALA A 201 2.22 -15.45 8.43
C ALA A 201 1.69 -14.44 9.46
N THR A 202 2.57 -13.71 10.14
CA THR A 202 2.17 -12.65 11.10
C THR A 202 1.44 -11.51 10.38
N ALA A 203 1.97 -11.04 9.26
CA ALA A 203 1.35 -10.01 8.45
C ALA A 203 -0.01 -10.48 7.88
N ARG A 204 -0.09 -11.73 7.45
CA ARG A 204 -1.34 -12.34 6.95
C ARG A 204 -2.39 -12.49 8.05
N ALA A 205 -1.98 -12.83 9.28
CA ALA A 205 -2.87 -12.89 10.44
C ALA A 205 -3.45 -11.49 10.76
N MET A 206 -2.63 -10.44 10.70
CA MET A 206 -3.09 -9.05 10.81
C MET A 206 -4.11 -8.71 9.72
N GLN A 207 -3.82 -9.04 8.46
CA GLN A 207 -4.75 -8.81 7.34
C GLN A 207 -6.06 -9.58 7.53
N SER A 208 -6.03 -10.80 8.08
CA SER A 208 -7.23 -11.59 8.40
C SER A 208 -8.12 -10.89 9.44
N GLN A 209 -7.54 -10.19 10.41
CA GLN A 209 -8.32 -9.37 11.33
C GLN A 209 -9.00 -8.19 10.60
N TYR A 210 -8.34 -7.59 9.62
CA TYR A 210 -8.97 -6.55 8.78
C TYR A 210 -10.10 -7.14 7.92
N GLU A 211 -9.91 -8.31 7.32
CA GLU A 211 -10.95 -9.01 6.57
C GLU A 211 -12.19 -9.25 7.42
N SER A 212 -12.03 -9.72 8.68
CA SER A 212 -13.13 -10.01 9.60
C SER A 212 -13.99 -8.79 9.94
N LYS A 213 -13.42 -7.59 9.83
CA LYS A 213 -14.07 -6.29 10.07
C LYS A 213 -14.48 -5.59 8.77
N SER A 214 -14.44 -6.30 7.65
CA SER A 214 -14.69 -5.75 6.32
C SER A 214 -15.97 -6.31 5.71
N GLN A 215 -16.52 -5.58 4.76
CA GLN A 215 -17.62 -6.04 3.92
C GLN A 215 -17.15 -6.22 2.48
N ALA A 216 -17.44 -7.39 1.92
CA ALA A 216 -17.15 -7.67 0.53
C ALA A 216 -18.04 -6.84 -0.41
N LEU A 217 -17.47 -6.31 -1.48
CA LEU A 217 -18.20 -5.73 -2.59
C LEU A 217 -18.64 -6.84 -3.57
N HIS A 218 -19.81 -6.66 -4.14
CA HIS A 218 -20.40 -7.60 -5.11
C HIS A 218 -20.66 -6.89 -6.44
N LEU A 219 -20.23 -7.50 -7.54
CA LEU A 219 -20.31 -6.91 -8.88
C LEU A 219 -21.74 -6.50 -9.26
N GLU A 220 -22.72 -7.36 -9.00
CA GLU A 220 -24.13 -7.08 -9.33
C GLU A 220 -24.65 -5.83 -8.60
N ARG A 221 -24.39 -5.73 -7.30
CA ARG A 221 -24.76 -4.55 -6.50
C ARG A 221 -24.01 -3.30 -6.96
N TRP A 222 -22.74 -3.48 -7.34
CA TRP A 222 -21.91 -2.37 -7.80
C TRP A 222 -22.43 -1.80 -9.12
N ARG A 223 -22.83 -2.65 -10.06
CA ARG A 223 -23.45 -2.27 -11.33
C ARG A 223 -24.82 -1.64 -11.17
N GLY A 224 -25.59 -2.08 -10.17
CA GLY A 224 -26.92 -1.52 -9.86
C GLY A 224 -26.92 -0.10 -9.30
N ARG A 225 -25.75 0.53 -9.09
CA ARG A 225 -25.66 1.92 -8.60
C ARG A 225 -26.17 2.93 -9.65
N PRO A 226 -26.69 4.11 -9.21
CA PRO A 226 -27.14 5.15 -10.12
C PRO A 226 -26.09 5.53 -11.16
N GLY A 227 -26.47 5.61 -12.44
CA GLY A 227 -25.53 5.85 -13.54
C GLY A 227 -24.78 7.18 -13.47
N TRP A 228 -25.37 8.20 -12.81
CA TRP A 228 -24.68 9.47 -12.61
C TRP A 228 -23.43 9.34 -11.73
N ARG A 229 -23.42 8.40 -10.74
CA ARG A 229 -22.25 8.14 -9.91
C ARG A 229 -21.09 7.57 -10.75
N ARG A 230 -21.38 6.61 -11.62
CA ARG A 230 -20.38 6.06 -12.55
C ARG A 230 -19.78 7.14 -13.45
N ARG A 231 -20.63 8.03 -14.00
CA ARG A 231 -20.15 9.15 -14.83
C ARG A 231 -19.22 10.09 -14.06
N LEU A 232 -19.56 10.37 -12.80
CA LEU A 232 -18.74 11.21 -11.94
C LEU A 232 -17.40 10.52 -11.59
N GLU A 233 -17.44 9.24 -11.25
CA GLU A 233 -16.25 8.43 -10.96
C GLU A 233 -15.29 8.41 -12.17
N ASN A 234 -15.80 8.17 -13.37
CA ASN A 234 -15.01 8.20 -14.61
C ASN A 234 -14.45 9.60 -14.91
N ALA A 235 -15.21 10.67 -14.68
CA ALA A 235 -14.71 12.02 -14.86
C ALA A 235 -13.58 12.35 -13.87
N VAL A 236 -13.71 11.93 -12.63
CA VAL A 236 -12.65 12.11 -11.61
C VAL A 236 -11.43 11.24 -11.92
N GLN A 237 -11.61 10.05 -12.49
CA GLN A 237 -10.51 9.20 -12.92
C GLN A 237 -9.58 9.89 -13.93
N VAL A 238 -10.11 10.70 -14.83
CA VAL A 238 -9.30 11.45 -15.83
C VAL A 238 -8.32 12.41 -15.16
N VAL A 239 -8.70 12.98 -14.01
CA VAL A 239 -7.85 13.91 -13.25
C VAL A 239 -7.09 13.22 -12.09
N SER A 240 -7.26 11.93 -11.93
CA SER A 240 -6.65 11.15 -10.85
C SER A 240 -5.11 11.16 -10.83
N PRO A 241 -4.39 11.31 -11.95
CA PRO A 241 -2.93 11.49 -11.90
C PRO A 241 -2.47 12.74 -11.16
N LEU A 242 -3.38 13.69 -10.88
CA LEU A 242 -3.09 14.91 -10.14
C LEU A 242 -3.45 14.80 -8.64
N LEU A 243 -4.00 13.68 -8.20
CA LEU A 243 -4.44 13.41 -6.84
C LEU A 243 -3.41 12.57 -6.11
#